data_80165386a6d0da5ec25467e338022cd2
#
_entry.id   80165386a6d0da5ec25467e338022cd2
#
_cell.length_a   1.000
_cell.length_b   1.000
_cell.length_c   1.000
_cell.angle_alpha   90.00
_cell.angle_beta   90.00
_cell.angle_gamma   90.00
#
_symmetry.space_group_name_H-M   'P 1'
#
loop_
_entity.id
_entity.type
_entity.pdbx_description
1 polymer ?
#
loop_
_entity_poly.entity_id
_entity_poly.type
_entity_poly.pdbx_seq_one_letter_code
_entity_poly.pdbx_strand_id
1 'polypeptide(L)'
;NINEILVPISQLKDLGVANDFFNYAFMQNNINKDYLKPEQSVYFLPLVMSLINSKYETNFRVGIKMVCMMFDCYSNSIESAVKSQNFSSDKTKETYMKLVNFFDEITKNKRVLERDLDKDKNLSALLDEMRDFCKKCKNKEEN
;
A
#
# COMPACT_ATOMS: atom_id res chain seq x y z
N ASN A 1 -0.45 10.96 -19.36
CA ASN A 1 0.45 10.86 -18.22
C ASN A 1 -0.31 10.42 -16.97
N ILE A 2 0.17 9.36 -16.34
CA ILE A 2 -0.49 8.80 -15.18
C ILE A 2 -0.61 9.83 -14.04
N ASN A 3 0.34 10.73 -13.86
CA ASN A 3 0.30 11.78 -12.84
C ASN A 3 -0.91 12.73 -13.01
N GLU A 4 -1.35 12.95 -14.22
CA GLU A 4 -2.53 13.79 -14.50
C GLU A 4 -3.80 13.16 -13.94
N ILE A 5 -3.84 11.84 -13.82
CA ILE A 5 -4.96 11.09 -13.25
C ILE A 5 -4.79 10.96 -11.73
N LEU A 6 -3.58 10.67 -11.26
CA LEU A 6 -3.31 10.31 -9.87
C LEU A 6 -3.52 11.46 -8.90
N VAL A 7 -3.14 12.68 -9.27
CA VAL A 7 -3.28 13.84 -8.38
C VAL A 7 -4.75 14.16 -8.12
N PRO A 8 -5.63 14.29 -9.14
CA PRO A 8 -7.06 14.47 -8.88
C PRO A 8 -7.68 13.31 -8.09
N ILE A 9 -7.30 12.06 -8.37
CA ILE A 9 -7.84 10.89 -7.68
C ILE A 9 -7.45 10.91 -6.20
N SER A 10 -6.21 11.31 -5.87
CA SER A 10 -5.76 11.38 -4.48
C SER A 10 -6.56 12.38 -3.64
N GLN A 11 -7.23 13.33 -4.28
CA GLN A 11 -8.03 14.37 -3.64
C GLN A 11 -9.51 14.02 -3.53
N LEU A 12 -9.92 12.85 -3.99
CA LEU A 12 -11.31 12.41 -3.93
C LEU A 12 -11.78 12.26 -2.48
N LYS A 13 -12.96 12.81 -2.21
CA LYS A 13 -13.62 12.66 -0.91
C LYS A 13 -14.69 11.58 -0.95
N ASP A 14 -15.19 11.24 -2.13
CA ASP A 14 -16.19 10.20 -2.32
C ASP A 14 -15.49 8.84 -2.47
N LEU A 15 -15.61 8.02 -1.45
CA LEU A 15 -14.97 6.69 -1.43
C LEU A 15 -15.60 5.72 -2.43
N GLY A 16 -16.87 5.93 -2.81
CA GLY A 16 -17.51 5.12 -3.84
C GLY A 16 -16.85 5.34 -5.19
N VAL A 17 -16.55 6.59 -5.53
CA VAL A 17 -15.82 6.93 -6.77
C VAL A 17 -14.40 6.38 -6.73
N ALA A 18 -13.71 6.50 -5.60
CA ALA A 18 -12.37 5.96 -5.43
C ALA A 18 -12.35 4.43 -5.60
N ASN A 19 -13.32 3.75 -4.99
CA ASN A 19 -13.50 2.30 -5.11
C ASN A 19 -13.66 1.90 -6.59
N ASP A 20 -14.56 2.57 -7.30
CA ASP A 20 -14.82 2.29 -8.71
C ASP A 20 -13.57 2.52 -9.56
N PHE A 21 -12.84 3.61 -9.30
CA PHE A 21 -11.62 3.91 -10.02
C PHE A 21 -10.55 2.84 -9.80
N PHE A 22 -10.25 2.50 -8.55
CA PHE A 22 -9.21 1.50 -8.26
C PHE A 22 -9.57 0.12 -8.80
N ASN A 23 -10.84 -0.25 -8.68
CA ASN A 23 -11.31 -1.52 -9.23
C ASN A 23 -11.14 -1.58 -10.75
N TYR A 24 -11.55 -0.51 -11.43
CA TYR A 24 -11.41 -0.42 -12.89
C TYR A 24 -9.93 -0.38 -13.32
N ALA A 25 -9.15 0.50 -12.71
CA ALA A 25 -7.79 0.78 -13.18
C ALA A 25 -6.83 -0.36 -12.86
N PHE A 26 -6.89 -0.91 -11.66
CA PHE A 26 -5.87 -1.83 -11.16
C PHE A 26 -6.37 -3.25 -10.99
N MET A 27 -7.60 -3.45 -10.51
CA MET A 27 -8.12 -4.78 -10.27
C MET A 27 -8.54 -5.49 -11.55
N GLN A 28 -8.98 -4.73 -12.56
CA GLN A 28 -9.35 -5.26 -13.89
C GLN A 28 -8.22 -5.14 -14.91
N ASN A 29 -7.02 -4.79 -14.49
CA ASN A 29 -5.81 -4.68 -15.33
C ASN A 29 -5.93 -3.67 -16.48
N ASN A 30 -6.76 -2.62 -16.34
CA ASN A 30 -6.88 -1.56 -17.34
C ASN A 30 -5.69 -0.60 -17.34
N ILE A 31 -4.98 -0.49 -16.20
CA ILE A 31 -3.70 0.20 -16.10
C ILE A 31 -2.67 -0.83 -15.66
N ASN A 32 -1.56 -0.91 -16.39
CA ASN A 32 -0.47 -1.80 -16.03
C ASN A 32 0.18 -1.29 -14.75
N LYS A 33 0.15 -2.12 -13.70
CA LYS A 33 0.72 -1.78 -12.39
C LYS A 33 2.23 -1.53 -12.45
N ASP A 34 2.92 -2.02 -13.48
CA ASP A 34 4.35 -1.75 -13.68
C ASP A 34 4.62 -0.27 -13.98
N TYR A 35 3.61 0.47 -14.41
CA TYR A 35 3.73 1.92 -14.63
C TYR A 35 3.50 2.74 -13.36
N LEU A 36 3.04 2.12 -12.27
CA LEU A 36 2.85 2.80 -11.01
C LEU A 36 4.15 2.73 -10.20
N LYS A 37 4.87 3.84 -10.19
CA LYS A 37 6.13 3.95 -9.45
C LYS A 37 5.87 4.22 -7.97
N PRO A 38 6.81 3.85 -7.07
CA PRO A 38 6.64 4.11 -5.63
C PRO A 38 6.30 5.57 -5.31
N GLU A 39 6.95 6.52 -5.97
CA GLU A 39 6.71 7.96 -5.77
C GLU A 39 5.28 8.35 -6.10
N GLN A 40 4.67 7.70 -7.08
CA GLN A 40 3.29 7.95 -7.48
C GLN A 40 2.32 7.31 -6.51
N SER A 41 2.63 6.11 -6.01
CA SER A 41 1.74 5.40 -5.09
C SER A 41 1.56 6.11 -3.76
N VAL A 42 2.52 6.92 -3.33
CA VAL A 42 2.44 7.71 -2.10
C VAL A 42 1.22 8.63 -2.10
N TYR A 43 0.80 9.14 -3.27
CA TYR A 43 -0.39 9.98 -3.38
C TYR A 43 -1.67 9.25 -2.98
N PHE A 44 -1.71 7.93 -3.11
CA PHE A 44 -2.88 7.13 -2.82
C PHE A 44 -2.99 6.68 -1.37
N LEU A 45 -1.91 6.75 -0.60
CA LEU A 45 -1.87 6.13 0.73
C LEU A 45 -3.00 6.61 1.64
N PRO A 46 -3.30 7.92 1.75
CA PRO A 46 -4.43 8.37 2.58
C PRO A 46 -5.77 7.81 2.08
N LEU A 47 -5.94 7.74 0.76
CA LEU A 47 -7.19 7.27 0.16
C LEU A 47 -7.37 5.77 0.39
N VAL A 48 -6.31 4.99 0.23
CA VAL A 48 -6.35 3.56 0.51
C VAL A 48 -6.67 3.31 1.99
N MET A 49 -6.06 4.08 2.90
CA MET A 49 -6.37 3.99 4.32
C MET A 49 -7.82 4.32 4.60
N SER A 50 -8.39 5.33 3.94
CA SER A 50 -9.80 5.68 4.07
C SER A 50 -10.72 4.56 3.59
N LEU A 51 -10.35 3.87 2.51
CA LEU A 51 -11.09 2.70 2.02
C LEU A 51 -11.08 1.57 3.06
N ILE A 52 -9.92 1.30 3.64
CA ILE A 52 -9.77 0.26 4.67
C ILE A 52 -10.60 0.59 5.91
N ASN A 53 -10.64 1.85 6.31
CA ASN A 53 -11.40 2.30 7.47
C ASN A 53 -12.89 2.51 7.19
N SER A 54 -13.32 2.36 5.94
CA SER A 54 -14.72 2.52 5.55
C SER A 54 -15.60 1.43 6.19
N LYS A 55 -16.82 1.80 6.58
CA LYS A 55 -17.80 0.84 7.09
C LYS A 55 -18.34 -0.11 6.02
N TYR A 56 -18.13 0.23 4.74
CA TYR A 56 -18.64 -0.58 3.63
C TYR A 56 -17.63 -1.66 3.26
N GLU A 57 -18.11 -2.90 3.20
CA GLU A 57 -17.27 -4.07 2.89
C GLU A 57 -16.59 -3.97 1.52
N THR A 58 -17.31 -3.45 0.51
CA THR A 58 -16.74 -3.28 -0.83
C THR A 58 -15.54 -2.34 -0.83
N ASN A 59 -15.61 -1.25 -0.06
CA ASN A 59 -14.50 -0.31 0.07
C ASN A 59 -13.30 -0.96 0.78
N PHE A 60 -13.55 -1.68 1.86
CA PHE A 60 -12.52 -2.40 2.59
C PHE A 60 -11.78 -3.38 1.68
N ARG A 61 -12.51 -4.17 0.90
CA ARG A 61 -11.92 -5.16 0.00
C ARG A 61 -11.02 -4.54 -1.06
N VAL A 62 -11.47 -3.44 -1.67
CA VAL A 62 -10.65 -2.73 -2.65
C VAL A 62 -9.41 -2.14 -2.00
N GLY A 63 -9.55 -1.58 -0.80
CA GLY A 63 -8.41 -1.07 -0.04
C GLY A 63 -7.36 -2.14 0.23
N ILE A 64 -7.79 -3.32 0.68
CA ILE A 64 -6.87 -4.46 0.94
C ILE A 64 -6.21 -4.94 -0.36
N LYS A 65 -6.95 -5.02 -1.46
CA LYS A 65 -6.37 -5.39 -2.75
C LYS A 65 -5.32 -4.40 -3.21
N MET A 66 -5.54 -3.10 -2.98
CA MET A 66 -4.55 -2.07 -3.28
C MET A 66 -3.29 -2.23 -2.43
N VAL A 67 -3.43 -2.51 -1.14
CA VAL A 67 -2.29 -2.79 -0.25
C VAL A 67 -1.51 -4.00 -0.75
N CYS A 68 -2.19 -5.08 -1.07
CA CYS A 68 -1.58 -6.31 -1.58
C CYS A 68 -0.79 -6.04 -2.86
N MET A 69 -1.38 -5.32 -3.79
CA MET A 69 -0.73 -4.96 -5.06
C MET A 69 0.52 -4.13 -4.83
N MET A 70 0.44 -3.09 -3.98
CA MET A 70 1.58 -2.24 -3.68
C MET A 70 2.70 -3.01 -2.98
N PHE A 71 2.34 -3.88 -2.04
CA PHE A 71 3.31 -4.71 -1.34
C PHE A 71 4.04 -5.65 -2.31
N ASP A 72 3.30 -6.34 -3.18
CA ASP A 72 3.88 -7.22 -4.19
C ASP A 72 4.80 -6.46 -5.16
N CYS A 73 4.42 -5.24 -5.53
CA CYS A 73 5.18 -4.44 -6.49
C CYS A 73 6.47 -3.87 -5.90
N TYR A 74 6.47 -3.48 -4.62
CA TYR A 74 7.55 -2.65 -4.08
C TYR A 74 8.38 -3.29 -2.98
N SER A 75 7.87 -4.32 -2.29
CA SER A 75 8.54 -4.86 -1.11
C SER A 75 9.97 -5.33 -1.37
N ASN A 76 10.19 -6.04 -2.48
CA ASN A 76 11.52 -6.57 -2.80
C ASN A 76 12.54 -5.46 -3.07
N SER A 77 12.11 -4.43 -3.82
CA SER A 77 13.00 -3.29 -4.14
C SER A 77 13.34 -2.49 -2.89
N ILE A 78 12.36 -2.27 -2.02
CA ILE A 78 12.56 -1.55 -0.76
C ILE A 78 13.50 -2.34 0.16
N GLU A 79 13.23 -3.62 0.36
CA GLU A 79 14.04 -4.48 1.23
C GLU A 79 15.48 -4.54 0.74
N SER A 80 15.69 -4.68 -0.56
CA SER A 80 17.01 -4.70 -1.17
C SER A 80 17.77 -3.39 -0.95
N ALA A 81 17.10 -2.24 -1.14
CA ALA A 81 17.71 -0.92 -0.94
C ALA A 81 18.06 -0.68 0.53
N VAL A 82 17.19 -1.06 1.44
CA VAL A 82 17.42 -0.92 2.89
C VAL A 82 18.58 -1.81 3.34
N LYS A 83 18.58 -3.06 2.89
CA LYS A 83 19.61 -4.05 3.25
C LYS A 83 20.99 -3.62 2.78
N SER A 84 21.11 -3.10 1.56
CA SER A 84 22.38 -2.64 0.99
C SER A 84 22.72 -1.20 1.37
N GLN A 85 21.78 -0.47 1.98
CA GLN A 85 21.86 0.96 2.27
C GLN A 85 22.18 1.78 1.02
N ASN A 86 21.65 1.33 -0.12
CA ASN A 86 21.89 1.94 -1.41
C ASN A 86 20.58 2.43 -2.01
N PHE A 87 20.32 3.73 -1.86
CA PHE A 87 19.17 4.40 -2.43
C PHE A 87 19.64 5.30 -3.57
N SER A 88 18.84 5.40 -4.63
CA SER A 88 19.19 6.22 -5.80
C SER A 88 19.23 7.72 -5.46
N SER A 89 18.50 8.14 -4.43
CA SER A 89 18.48 9.53 -3.95
C SER A 89 17.88 9.58 -2.55
N ASP A 90 18.03 10.73 -1.87
CA ASP A 90 17.40 10.97 -0.58
C ASP A 90 15.87 10.95 -0.69
N LYS A 91 15.35 11.44 -1.81
CA LYS A 91 13.91 11.43 -2.10
C LYS A 91 13.38 10.00 -2.22
N THR A 92 14.12 9.12 -2.87
CA THR A 92 13.77 7.69 -2.98
C THR A 92 13.75 7.05 -1.61
N LYS A 93 14.73 7.33 -0.77
CA LYS A 93 14.78 6.82 0.60
C LYS A 93 13.55 7.29 1.39
N GLU A 94 13.22 8.56 1.31
CA GLU A 94 12.03 9.13 1.97
C GLU A 94 10.75 8.43 1.50
N THR A 95 10.60 8.25 0.19
CA THR A 95 9.45 7.57 -0.41
C THR A 95 9.34 6.13 0.11
N TYR A 96 10.44 5.39 0.10
CA TYR A 96 10.46 4.01 0.57
C TYR A 96 10.08 3.90 2.05
N MET A 97 10.58 4.82 2.88
CA MET A 97 10.25 4.80 4.30
C MET A 97 8.79 5.18 4.56
N LYS A 98 8.19 6.04 3.74
CA LYS A 98 6.75 6.31 3.79
C LYS A 98 5.93 5.05 3.50
N LEU A 99 6.36 4.25 2.52
CA LEU A 99 5.70 2.99 2.19
C LEU A 99 5.86 1.96 3.32
N VAL A 100 7.06 1.84 3.89
CA VAL A 100 7.29 0.96 5.05
C VAL A 100 6.37 1.35 6.21
N ASN A 101 6.30 2.64 6.53
CA ASN A 101 5.44 3.13 7.60
C ASN A 101 3.96 2.85 7.31
N PHE A 102 3.54 3.01 6.05
CA PHE A 102 2.17 2.70 5.65
C PHE A 102 1.85 1.22 5.86
N PHE A 103 2.71 0.31 5.40
CA PHE A 103 2.51 -1.12 5.61
C PHE A 103 2.50 -1.48 7.09
N ASP A 104 3.35 -0.83 7.90
CA ASP A 104 3.34 -1.03 9.35
C ASP A 104 2.01 -0.59 9.97
N GLU A 105 1.47 0.54 9.56
CA GLU A 105 0.15 1.01 10.02
C GLU A 105 -0.96 0.03 9.64
N ILE A 106 -0.90 -0.57 8.45
CA ILE A 106 -1.86 -1.59 8.03
C ILE A 106 -1.83 -2.79 8.98
N THR A 107 -0.64 -3.25 9.37
CA THR A 107 -0.51 -4.38 10.29
C THR A 107 -1.05 -4.10 11.69
N LYS A 108 -1.21 -2.83 12.05
CA LYS A 108 -1.72 -2.38 13.35
C LYS A 108 -3.14 -1.80 13.27
N ASN A 109 -3.71 -1.75 12.07
CA ASN A 109 -5.03 -1.17 11.85
C ASN A 109 -6.12 -2.01 12.52
N LYS A 110 -6.95 -1.37 13.33
CA LYS A 110 -7.98 -2.05 14.10
C LYS A 110 -8.93 -2.86 13.23
N ARG A 111 -9.40 -2.29 12.12
CA ARG A 111 -10.34 -2.96 11.22
C ARG A 111 -9.70 -4.17 10.54
N VAL A 112 -8.43 -4.03 10.13
CA VAL A 112 -7.66 -5.14 9.53
C VAL A 112 -7.48 -6.26 10.56
N LEU A 113 -7.13 -5.92 11.79
CA LEU A 113 -6.94 -6.91 12.85
C LEU A 113 -8.26 -7.61 13.22
N GLU A 114 -9.37 -6.88 13.25
CA GLU A 114 -10.69 -7.47 13.46
C GLU A 114 -11.04 -8.48 12.36
N ARG A 115 -10.72 -8.15 11.11
CA ARG A 115 -10.94 -9.04 9.97
C ARG A 115 -10.02 -10.26 10.03
N ASP A 116 -8.78 -10.12 10.50
CA ASP A 116 -7.85 -11.22 10.67
C ASP A 116 -8.38 -12.25 11.68
N LEU A 117 -9.06 -11.79 12.74
CA LEU A 117 -9.70 -12.67 13.72
C LEU A 117 -10.82 -13.54 13.13
N ASP A 118 -11.43 -13.12 12.03
CA ASP A 118 -12.45 -13.88 11.31
C ASP A 118 -11.86 -15.01 10.46
N LYS A 119 -10.56 -15.27 10.59
CA LYS A 119 -9.83 -16.38 9.97
C LYS A 119 -9.75 -16.33 8.44
N ASP A 120 -9.58 -15.14 7.89
CA ASP A 120 -9.23 -15.00 6.48
C ASP A 120 -7.75 -15.40 6.33
N LYS A 121 -7.50 -16.60 5.80
CA LYS A 121 -6.15 -17.15 5.69
C LYS A 121 -5.24 -16.33 4.77
N ASN A 122 -5.81 -15.75 3.70
CA ASN A 122 -5.04 -14.93 2.76
C ASN A 122 -4.60 -13.62 3.41
N LEU A 123 -5.50 -13.01 4.17
CA LEU A 123 -5.19 -11.79 4.91
C LEU A 123 -4.14 -12.07 5.99
N SER A 124 -4.30 -13.17 6.72
CA SER A 124 -3.36 -13.56 7.77
C SER A 124 -1.94 -13.75 7.23
N ALA A 125 -1.82 -14.45 6.09
CA ALA A 125 -0.53 -14.65 5.42
C ALA A 125 0.09 -13.32 4.98
N LEU A 126 -0.71 -12.44 4.39
CA LEU A 126 -0.26 -11.11 3.97
C LEU A 126 0.24 -10.30 5.16
N LEU A 127 -0.49 -10.30 6.27
CA LEU A 127 -0.10 -9.57 7.48
C LEU A 127 1.21 -10.10 8.06
N ASP A 128 1.40 -11.41 8.08
CA ASP A 128 2.65 -12.02 8.55
C ASP A 128 3.83 -11.60 7.69
N GLU A 129 3.68 -11.63 6.37
CA GLU A 129 4.72 -11.17 5.44
C GLU A 129 5.04 -9.70 5.62
N MET A 130 4.00 -8.86 5.79
CA MET A 130 4.16 -7.41 5.99
C MET A 130 4.85 -7.10 7.32
N ARG A 131 4.50 -7.80 8.39
CA ARG A 131 5.15 -7.64 9.69
C ARG A 131 6.63 -7.97 9.62
N ASP A 132 6.96 -9.08 8.98
CA ASP A 132 8.35 -9.50 8.79
C ASP A 132 9.14 -8.48 7.96
N PHE A 133 8.55 -8.03 6.86
CA PHE A 133 9.13 -7.00 6.00
C PHE A 133 9.40 -5.70 6.77
N CYS A 134 8.40 -5.20 7.50
CA CYS A 134 8.54 -3.95 8.27
C CYS A 134 9.62 -4.08 9.34
N LYS A 135 9.67 -5.21 9.99
CA LYS A 135 10.69 -5.49 11.02
C LYS A 135 12.09 -5.46 10.42
N LYS A 136 12.30 -6.10 9.28
CA LYS A 136 13.59 -6.09 8.58
C LYS A 136 14.00 -4.69 8.17
N CYS A 137 13.07 -3.92 7.60
CA CYS A 137 13.37 -2.57 7.10
C CYS A 137 13.66 -1.60 8.24
N LYS A 138 12.90 -1.64 9.33
CA LYS A 138 13.08 -0.73 10.47
C LYS A 138 14.32 -1.06 11.28
N ASN A 139 14.60 -2.33 11.54
CA ASN A 139 15.77 -2.73 12.30
C ASN A 139 17.07 -2.33 11.59
N LYS A 140 17.13 -2.41 10.27
CA LYS A 140 18.29 -1.99 9.48
C LYS A 140 18.51 -0.48 9.55
N GLU A 141 17.45 0.31 9.59
CA GLU A 141 17.54 1.76 9.67
C GLU A 141 18.05 2.23 11.03
N GLU A 142 17.66 1.55 12.12
CA GLU A 142 18.08 1.87 13.49
C GLU A 142 19.56 1.57 13.74
N ASN A 143 20.15 0.72 12.94
CA ASN A 143 21.58 0.39 13.00
C ASN A 143 22.39 1.26 12.03
#